data_b55b820b9fc6cd6a964629df447d1655
#
_entry.id   b55b820b9fc6cd6a964629df447d1655
#
_cell.length_a   1.000
_cell.length_b   1.000
_cell.length_c   1.000
_cell.angle_alpha   90.00
_cell.angle_beta   90.00
_cell.angle_gamma   90.00
#
_symmetry.space_group_name_H-M   'P 1'
#
loop_
_entity.id
_entity.type
_entity.pdbx_description
1 polymer ?
#
loop_
_entity_poly.entity_id
_entity_poly.type
_entity_poly.pdbx_seq_one_letter_code
_entity_poly.pdbx_strand_id
1 'polypeptide(L)'
;MSRVVITGMGAISGLGQGVEPTWRAAVEGVSGVRPLSRLLAENYRYEGPAAYVEAVDTSAIEARFGQKALSHLDPMSTFASVASFEALEQAGLIGHPALLDRTVVLYGVGAGGMQTIEESYLRIFDKKATSVHPLTIPKFMGSAASSQISLLFGIRGIAYNIASACASSAHTITEGMHMIRAGRADVAVVGGGEATITYGAWLGWKAVRAMSPTACRPFSIGRDGMVLGEGAATLVLESEAHAKARGATILGEVSGAGGSSDAFHITQPQGEGAVKAMQLALQDAGVSVDTPVLVSAHGTGTEMNDKTEAGALNEVYGSAMAKNLVIATKSGHGHLFGGAGALEFILGVLAIQRGIAPPILNYLGPDPECDVPLALGKAAAIDYPAVVSNSFAFGGLNSVLVAKRV
;
A
#
# COMPACT_ATOMS: atom_id res chain seq x y z
N MET A 1 25.38 -0.19 -9.46
CA MET A 1 24.01 0.13 -9.91
C MET A 1 23.65 1.55 -9.46
N SER A 2 22.83 2.26 -10.21
CA SER A 2 22.36 3.60 -9.80
C SER A 2 21.56 3.50 -8.50
N ARG A 3 21.83 4.36 -7.51
CA ARG A 3 21.01 4.47 -6.30
C ARG A 3 19.66 5.05 -6.68
N VAL A 4 18.60 4.49 -6.09
CA VAL A 4 17.23 4.94 -6.31
C VAL A 4 16.72 5.61 -5.05
N VAL A 5 16.31 6.86 -5.18
CA VAL A 5 15.90 7.70 -4.06
C VAL A 5 14.42 8.07 -4.16
N ILE A 6 13.81 8.33 -3.02
CA ILE A 6 12.43 8.80 -2.91
C ILE A 6 12.48 10.33 -2.83
N THR A 7 11.75 11.00 -3.70
CA THR A 7 11.68 12.47 -3.73
C THR A 7 10.28 13.01 -3.46
N GLY A 8 9.27 12.13 -3.49
CA GLY A 8 7.90 12.50 -3.15
C GLY A 8 7.11 11.31 -2.63
N MET A 9 6.18 11.59 -1.75
CA MET A 9 5.24 10.65 -1.16
C MET A 9 3.85 11.28 -1.12
N GLY A 10 2.81 10.48 -1.32
CA GLY A 10 1.43 10.92 -1.18
C GLY A 10 0.55 9.77 -0.69
N ALA A 11 -0.49 10.08 0.08
CA ALA A 11 -1.35 9.08 0.68
C ALA A 11 -2.78 9.58 0.87
N ILE A 12 -3.74 8.66 0.79
CA ILE A 12 -5.10 8.84 1.25
C ILE A 12 -5.62 7.50 1.77
N SER A 13 -6.21 7.50 2.95
CA SER A 13 -6.72 6.28 3.59
C SER A 13 -7.79 6.63 4.64
N GLY A 14 -8.30 5.62 5.34
CA GLY A 14 -9.17 5.83 6.50
C GLY A 14 -8.54 6.64 7.65
N LEU A 15 -7.21 6.79 7.67
CA LEU A 15 -6.49 7.63 8.64
C LEU A 15 -6.49 9.11 8.26
N GLY A 16 -6.75 9.44 7.00
CA GLY A 16 -6.79 10.80 6.49
C GLY A 16 -6.28 10.92 5.06
N GLN A 17 -6.37 12.15 4.54
CA GLN A 17 -5.81 12.53 3.25
C GLN A 17 -4.51 13.30 3.48
N GLY A 18 -3.46 12.86 2.79
CA GLY A 18 -2.10 13.37 2.90
C GLY A 18 -1.19 12.49 3.78
N VAL A 19 0.10 12.51 3.45
CA VAL A 19 1.13 11.75 4.18
C VAL A 19 1.25 12.21 5.62
N GLU A 20 1.25 13.51 5.88
CA GLU A 20 1.45 14.04 7.22
C GLU A 20 0.25 13.77 8.16
N PRO A 21 -1.02 13.95 7.76
CA PRO A 21 -2.15 13.51 8.58
C PRO A 21 -2.16 12.00 8.85
N THR A 22 -1.86 11.19 7.82
CA THR A 22 -1.78 9.73 7.94
C THR A 22 -0.67 9.31 8.92
N TRP A 23 0.51 9.91 8.83
CA TRP A 23 1.62 9.67 9.73
C TRP A 23 1.28 10.02 11.18
N ARG A 24 0.72 11.22 11.40
CA ARG A 24 0.32 11.69 12.73
C ARG A 24 -0.67 10.73 13.39
N ALA A 25 -1.71 10.35 12.66
CA ALA A 25 -2.70 9.39 13.14
C ALA A 25 -2.05 8.04 13.50
N ALA A 26 -1.13 7.53 12.67
CA ALA A 26 -0.43 6.28 12.93
C ALA A 26 0.43 6.35 14.20
N VAL A 27 1.19 7.43 14.42
CA VAL A 27 2.05 7.62 15.61
C VAL A 27 1.23 7.86 16.87
N GLU A 28 0.14 8.61 16.78
CA GLU A 28 -0.78 8.86 17.90
C GLU A 28 -1.63 7.63 18.26
N GLY A 29 -1.55 6.56 17.46
CA GLY A 29 -2.36 5.35 17.67
C GLY A 29 -3.85 5.57 17.40
N VAL A 30 -4.17 6.48 16.50
CA VAL A 30 -5.55 6.72 16.05
C VAL A 30 -5.95 5.66 15.03
N SER A 31 -7.12 5.08 15.23
CA SER A 31 -7.69 4.11 14.29
C SER A 31 -8.57 4.79 13.26
N GLY A 32 -8.33 4.49 11.98
CA GLY A 32 -9.24 4.82 10.88
C GLY A 32 -10.37 3.81 10.70
N VAL A 33 -10.35 2.72 11.48
CA VAL A 33 -11.42 1.71 11.48
C VAL A 33 -12.63 2.24 12.22
N ARG A 34 -13.76 2.25 11.54
CA ARG A 34 -15.03 2.78 12.05
C ARG A 34 -16.17 1.83 11.70
N PRO A 35 -17.28 1.84 12.44
CA PRO A 35 -18.47 1.13 12.03
C PRO A 35 -18.94 1.60 10.65
N LEU A 36 -19.14 0.67 9.75
CA LEU A 36 -19.71 0.91 8.44
C LEU A 36 -21.08 0.25 8.37
N SER A 37 -22.08 1.01 7.93
CA SER A 37 -23.37 0.48 7.54
C SER A 37 -23.74 1.14 6.21
N ARG A 38 -23.71 0.36 5.14
CA ARG A 38 -24.08 0.83 3.79
C ARG A 38 -25.29 0.08 3.28
N LEU A 39 -26.24 0.83 2.73
CA LEU A 39 -27.40 0.31 2.02
C LEU A 39 -27.24 0.68 0.54
N LEU A 40 -26.89 -0.28 -0.28
CA LEU A 40 -26.68 -0.08 -1.71
C LEU A 40 -28.01 -0.02 -2.46
N ALA A 41 -28.99 -0.87 -2.06
CA ALA A 41 -30.38 -0.87 -2.45
C ALA A 41 -31.19 -1.59 -1.37
N GLU A 42 -32.53 -1.56 -1.44
CA GLU A 42 -33.45 -2.05 -0.39
C GLU A 42 -33.08 -3.39 0.21
N ASN A 43 -32.51 -4.32 -0.59
CA ASN A 43 -32.14 -5.67 -0.18
C ASN A 43 -30.63 -5.90 -0.05
N TYR A 44 -29.79 -4.88 -0.23
CA TYR A 44 -28.34 -5.01 -0.29
C TYR A 44 -27.66 -4.16 0.79
N ARG A 45 -27.71 -4.66 2.03
CA ARG A 45 -27.09 -4.04 3.19
C ARG A 45 -25.84 -4.83 3.62
N TYR A 46 -24.77 -4.13 3.97
CA TYR A 46 -23.59 -4.71 4.61
C TYR A 46 -23.09 -3.82 5.75
N GLU A 47 -22.67 -4.47 6.83
CA GLU A 47 -22.32 -3.83 8.08
C GLU A 47 -21.09 -4.50 8.69
N GLY A 48 -20.24 -3.69 9.35
CA GLY A 48 -19.08 -4.17 10.10
C GLY A 48 -18.00 -3.09 10.20
N PRO A 49 -16.85 -3.43 10.80
CA PRO A 49 -15.72 -2.51 10.86
C PRO A 49 -15.07 -2.36 9.49
N ALA A 50 -14.73 -1.13 9.10
CA ALA A 50 -13.96 -0.82 7.90
C ALA A 50 -13.18 0.48 8.06
N ALA A 51 -12.03 0.58 7.41
CA ALA A 51 -11.26 1.82 7.32
C ALA A 51 -11.51 2.47 5.95
N TYR A 52 -12.59 3.24 5.86
CA TYR A 52 -13.01 3.86 4.60
C TYR A 52 -12.64 5.35 4.54
N VAL A 53 -12.51 5.85 3.32
CA VAL A 53 -12.32 7.26 3.03
C VAL A 53 -13.69 7.93 3.02
N GLU A 54 -13.95 8.83 3.97
CA GLU A 54 -15.27 9.46 4.14
C GLU A 54 -15.51 10.56 3.12
N ALA A 55 -14.50 11.39 2.87
CA ALA A 55 -14.53 12.46 1.90
C ALA A 55 -13.16 12.64 1.26
N VAL A 56 -13.15 13.10 0.01
CA VAL A 56 -11.93 13.39 -0.73
C VAL A 56 -11.90 14.88 -1.06
N ASP A 57 -10.91 15.59 -0.61
CA ASP A 57 -10.65 16.96 -1.03
C ASP A 57 -9.88 16.96 -2.35
N THR A 58 -10.53 17.41 -3.42
CA THR A 58 -9.97 17.51 -4.77
C THR A 58 -9.64 18.96 -5.16
N SER A 59 -9.84 19.90 -4.26
CA SER A 59 -9.77 21.35 -4.54
C SER A 59 -8.43 21.80 -5.16
N ALA A 60 -7.31 21.28 -4.67
CA ALA A 60 -5.98 21.60 -5.22
C ALA A 60 -5.79 21.08 -6.66
N ILE A 61 -6.30 19.88 -6.95
CA ILE A 61 -6.26 19.30 -8.30
C ILE A 61 -7.18 20.08 -9.24
N GLU A 62 -8.39 20.40 -8.77
CA GLU A 62 -9.37 21.17 -9.55
C GLU A 62 -8.90 22.60 -9.85
N ALA A 63 -8.23 23.24 -8.89
CA ALA A 63 -7.63 24.55 -9.10
C ALA A 63 -6.52 24.53 -10.16
N ARG A 64 -5.76 23.42 -10.23
CA ARG A 64 -4.63 23.31 -11.18
C ARG A 64 -5.03 22.80 -12.55
N PHE A 65 -5.94 21.82 -12.62
CA PHE A 65 -6.28 21.11 -13.85
C PHE A 65 -7.73 21.32 -14.30
N GLY A 66 -8.50 22.12 -13.55
CA GLY A 66 -9.91 22.46 -13.84
C GLY A 66 -10.89 21.57 -13.10
N GLN A 67 -12.09 22.12 -12.83
CA GLN A 67 -13.16 21.51 -12.03
C GLN A 67 -13.62 20.11 -12.49
N LYS A 68 -13.33 19.74 -13.72
CA LYS A 68 -13.71 18.43 -14.28
C LYS A 68 -12.57 17.42 -14.33
N ALA A 69 -11.39 17.75 -13.79
CA ALA A 69 -10.19 16.92 -13.90
C ALA A 69 -10.40 15.49 -13.38
N LEU A 70 -11.15 15.33 -12.29
CA LEU A 70 -11.47 14.05 -11.67
C LEU A 70 -12.93 13.62 -11.87
N SER A 71 -13.71 14.37 -12.68
CA SER A 71 -15.10 14.02 -12.95
C SER A 71 -15.15 12.67 -13.70
N HIS A 72 -16.12 11.85 -13.34
CA HIS A 72 -16.34 10.55 -13.98
C HIS A 72 -15.24 9.49 -13.73
N LEU A 73 -14.48 9.58 -12.65
CA LEU A 73 -13.57 8.51 -12.22
C LEU A 73 -14.29 7.51 -11.30
N ASP A 74 -13.72 6.31 -11.18
CA ASP A 74 -13.98 5.42 -10.06
C ASP A 74 -13.26 5.96 -8.81
N PRO A 75 -13.78 5.76 -7.59
CA PRO A 75 -13.09 6.18 -6.37
C PRO A 75 -11.64 5.69 -6.28
N MET A 76 -11.34 4.47 -6.73
CA MET A 76 -9.96 3.97 -6.81
C MET A 76 -9.05 4.91 -7.62
N SER A 77 -9.48 5.35 -8.80
CA SER A 77 -8.71 6.27 -9.65
C SER A 77 -8.65 7.68 -9.06
N THR A 78 -9.68 8.09 -8.33
CA THR A 78 -9.69 9.37 -7.59
C THR A 78 -8.66 9.35 -6.48
N PHE A 79 -8.63 8.30 -5.65
CA PHE A 79 -7.63 8.14 -4.59
C PHE A 79 -6.20 8.11 -5.17
N ALA A 80 -6.00 7.35 -6.26
CA ALA A 80 -4.72 7.28 -6.96
C ALA A 80 -4.25 8.66 -7.46
N SER A 81 -5.17 9.45 -8.02
CA SER A 81 -4.88 10.80 -8.52
C SER A 81 -4.51 11.76 -7.40
N VAL A 82 -5.22 11.71 -6.26
CA VAL A 82 -4.96 12.54 -5.08
C VAL A 82 -3.60 12.21 -4.46
N ALA A 83 -3.32 10.93 -4.23
CA ALA A 83 -2.02 10.52 -3.70
C ALA A 83 -0.86 10.86 -4.66
N SER A 84 -1.09 10.70 -5.97
CA SER A 84 -0.06 11.05 -6.97
C SER A 84 0.15 12.56 -7.09
N PHE A 85 -0.89 13.36 -6.91
CA PHE A 85 -0.77 14.82 -6.88
C PHE A 85 0.13 15.26 -5.72
N GLU A 86 -0.14 14.81 -4.51
CA GLU A 86 0.68 15.13 -3.33
C GLU A 86 2.14 14.71 -3.54
N ALA A 87 2.38 13.47 -4.01
CA ALA A 87 3.73 12.96 -4.25
C ALA A 87 4.50 13.77 -5.29
N LEU A 88 3.87 14.11 -6.41
CA LEU A 88 4.48 14.89 -7.49
C LEU A 88 4.67 16.37 -7.10
N GLU A 89 3.76 16.94 -6.31
CA GLU A 89 3.88 18.29 -5.77
C GLU A 89 5.05 18.36 -4.79
N GLN A 90 5.16 17.43 -3.85
CA GLN A 90 6.30 17.33 -2.92
C GLN A 90 7.64 17.15 -3.66
N ALA A 91 7.64 16.34 -4.72
CA ALA A 91 8.81 16.16 -5.57
C ALA A 91 9.16 17.40 -6.41
N GLY A 92 8.29 18.42 -6.50
CA GLY A 92 8.48 19.58 -7.37
C GLY A 92 8.42 19.25 -8.86
N LEU A 93 7.68 18.21 -9.24
CA LEU A 93 7.62 17.70 -10.61
C LEU A 93 6.37 18.11 -11.38
N ILE A 94 5.33 18.65 -10.74
CA ILE A 94 4.12 19.06 -11.46
C ILE A 94 4.43 20.18 -12.44
N GLY A 95 4.27 19.90 -13.74
CA GLY A 95 4.62 20.80 -14.84
C GLY A 95 6.12 20.89 -15.15
N HIS A 96 6.95 20.07 -14.51
CA HIS A 96 8.38 20.00 -14.80
C HIS A 96 8.66 19.18 -16.07
N PRO A 97 9.56 19.64 -16.98
CA PRO A 97 9.87 18.92 -18.24
C PRO A 97 10.33 17.46 -18.04
N ALA A 98 10.95 17.14 -16.89
CA ALA A 98 11.38 15.77 -16.56
C ALA A 98 10.24 14.76 -16.49
N LEU A 99 8.97 15.21 -16.32
CA LEU A 99 7.82 14.31 -16.34
C LEU A 99 7.47 13.74 -17.71
N LEU A 100 7.95 14.31 -18.81
CA LEU A 100 7.35 14.05 -20.13
C LEU A 100 7.69 12.65 -20.67
N ASP A 101 8.96 12.35 -20.93
CA ASP A 101 9.31 11.19 -21.77
C ASP A 101 10.04 10.06 -21.04
N ARG A 102 10.77 10.38 -19.96
CA ARG A 102 11.57 9.40 -19.20
C ARG A 102 10.99 9.09 -17.81
N THR A 103 9.71 9.40 -17.62
CA THR A 103 8.95 9.01 -16.42
C THR A 103 8.06 7.82 -16.73
N VAL A 104 8.07 6.83 -15.84
CA VAL A 104 7.15 5.68 -15.91
C VAL A 104 6.09 5.80 -14.82
N VAL A 105 4.87 5.30 -15.11
CA VAL A 105 3.78 5.18 -14.14
C VAL A 105 3.46 3.72 -13.96
N LEU A 106 3.74 3.17 -12.78
CA LEU A 106 3.41 1.80 -12.43
C LEU A 106 2.49 1.83 -11.21
N TYR A 107 1.26 1.35 -11.36
CA TYR A 107 0.29 1.47 -10.28
C TYR A 107 -0.31 0.11 -9.91
N GLY A 108 -0.25 -0.22 -8.62
CA GLY A 108 -0.74 -1.49 -8.07
C GLY A 108 -2.26 -1.44 -7.85
N VAL A 109 -2.98 -2.31 -8.53
CA VAL A 109 -4.43 -2.43 -8.40
C VAL A 109 -4.80 -3.90 -8.41
N GLY A 110 -5.41 -4.39 -7.34
CA GLY A 110 -5.77 -5.81 -7.22
C GLY A 110 -7.10 -6.14 -7.89
N ALA A 111 -8.10 -5.27 -7.75
CA ALA A 111 -9.46 -5.57 -8.18
C ALA A 111 -10.03 -4.62 -9.25
N GLY A 112 -9.47 -3.42 -9.41
CA GLY A 112 -9.98 -2.40 -10.32
C GLY A 112 -11.15 -1.60 -9.75
N GLY A 113 -11.90 -0.91 -10.62
CA GLY A 113 -13.00 -0.03 -10.23
C GLY A 113 -14.27 -0.78 -9.81
N MET A 114 -14.21 -1.45 -8.67
CA MET A 114 -15.28 -2.30 -8.14
C MET A 114 -16.58 -1.55 -7.88
N GLN A 115 -16.52 -0.30 -7.44
CA GLN A 115 -17.72 0.50 -7.19
C GLN A 115 -18.45 0.80 -8.50
N THR A 116 -17.72 1.13 -9.57
CA THR A 116 -18.31 1.34 -10.90
C THR A 116 -18.98 0.08 -11.44
N ILE A 117 -18.37 -1.11 -11.21
CA ILE A 117 -18.96 -2.40 -11.63
C ILE A 117 -20.26 -2.64 -10.86
N GLU A 118 -20.22 -2.52 -9.54
CA GLU A 118 -21.37 -2.75 -8.67
C GLU A 118 -22.55 -1.85 -9.02
N GLU A 119 -22.32 -0.54 -9.16
CA GLU A 119 -23.34 0.42 -9.56
C GLU A 119 -23.91 0.13 -10.95
N SER A 120 -23.07 -0.27 -11.90
CA SER A 120 -23.50 -0.61 -13.24
C SER A 120 -24.38 -1.85 -13.28
N TYR A 121 -24.01 -2.88 -12.52
CA TYR A 121 -24.79 -4.13 -12.41
C TYR A 121 -26.12 -3.89 -11.68
N LEU A 122 -26.14 -3.07 -10.64
CA LEU A 122 -27.39 -2.65 -10.01
C LEU A 122 -28.33 -1.96 -10.98
N ARG A 123 -27.83 -1.05 -11.79
CA ARG A 123 -28.65 -0.40 -12.84
C ARG A 123 -29.23 -1.43 -13.83
N ILE A 124 -28.42 -2.38 -14.27
CA ILE A 124 -28.85 -3.39 -15.28
C ILE A 124 -29.83 -4.38 -14.65
N PHE A 125 -29.47 -5.01 -13.55
CA PHE A 125 -30.20 -6.17 -13.03
C PHE A 125 -31.35 -5.81 -12.09
N ASP A 126 -31.17 -4.81 -11.24
CA ASP A 126 -32.18 -4.36 -10.31
C ASP A 126 -33.14 -3.35 -10.96
N LYS A 127 -32.61 -2.29 -11.54
CA LYS A 127 -33.40 -1.21 -12.17
C LYS A 127 -33.79 -1.46 -13.63
N LYS A 128 -33.41 -2.63 -14.20
CA LYS A 128 -33.72 -3.05 -15.58
C LYS A 128 -33.30 -2.01 -16.63
N ALA A 129 -32.25 -1.25 -16.37
CA ALA A 129 -31.74 -0.28 -17.34
C ALA A 129 -31.13 -1.00 -18.56
N THR A 130 -31.34 -0.47 -19.74
CA THR A 130 -30.82 -0.99 -21.01
C THR A 130 -29.50 -0.35 -21.42
N SER A 131 -28.97 0.60 -20.61
CA SER A 131 -27.70 1.28 -20.85
C SER A 131 -27.00 1.65 -19.55
N VAL A 132 -25.68 1.74 -19.61
CA VAL A 132 -24.80 2.24 -18.53
C VAL A 132 -24.04 3.48 -19.01
N HIS A 133 -23.27 4.09 -18.12
CA HIS A 133 -22.47 5.26 -18.49
C HIS A 133 -21.45 4.93 -19.57
N PRO A 134 -21.22 5.77 -20.60
CA PRO A 134 -20.28 5.48 -21.71
C PRO A 134 -18.85 5.19 -21.24
N LEU A 135 -18.40 5.79 -20.12
CA LEU A 135 -17.08 5.58 -19.54
C LEU A 135 -17.03 4.42 -18.52
N THR A 136 -18.07 3.58 -18.43
CA THR A 136 -18.07 2.47 -17.48
C THR A 136 -16.84 1.58 -17.63
N ILE A 137 -16.52 1.16 -18.86
CA ILE A 137 -15.32 0.32 -19.11
C ILE A 137 -14.02 1.03 -18.73
N PRO A 138 -13.72 2.24 -19.22
CA PRO A 138 -12.52 2.96 -18.81
C PRO A 138 -12.40 3.21 -17.30
N LYS A 139 -13.52 3.34 -16.59
CA LYS A 139 -13.54 3.56 -15.15
C LYS A 139 -13.14 2.33 -14.34
N PHE A 140 -13.58 1.14 -14.74
CA PHE A 140 -13.36 -0.05 -13.94
C PHE A 140 -12.16 -0.90 -14.37
N MET A 141 -11.60 -0.71 -15.56
CA MET A 141 -10.44 -1.51 -15.99
C MET A 141 -9.27 -1.36 -15.04
N GLY A 142 -8.49 -2.43 -14.83
CA GLY A 142 -7.36 -2.44 -13.89
C GLY A 142 -6.32 -1.34 -14.17
N SER A 143 -6.15 -0.93 -15.44
CA SER A 143 -5.25 0.15 -15.86
C SER A 143 -5.82 1.56 -15.67
N ALA A 144 -7.03 1.73 -15.16
CA ALA A 144 -7.68 3.05 -15.03
C ALA A 144 -6.84 4.03 -14.21
N ALA A 145 -6.29 3.59 -13.07
CA ALA A 145 -5.47 4.45 -12.21
C ALA A 145 -4.18 4.92 -12.90
N SER A 146 -3.40 4.02 -13.48
CA SER A 146 -2.15 4.38 -14.19
C SER A 146 -2.42 5.28 -15.40
N SER A 147 -3.47 5.00 -16.14
CA SER A 147 -3.90 5.83 -17.28
C SER A 147 -4.31 7.23 -16.83
N GLN A 148 -5.08 7.33 -15.74
CA GLN A 148 -5.54 8.62 -15.21
C GLN A 148 -4.38 9.47 -14.69
N ILE A 149 -3.43 8.87 -13.98
CA ILE A 149 -2.21 9.56 -13.53
C ILE A 149 -1.43 10.09 -14.74
N SER A 150 -1.22 9.25 -15.77
CA SER A 150 -0.54 9.64 -17.01
C SER A 150 -1.25 10.83 -17.68
N LEU A 151 -2.57 10.77 -17.85
CA LEU A 151 -3.38 11.82 -18.45
C LEU A 151 -3.36 13.12 -17.65
N LEU A 152 -3.56 13.04 -16.34
CA LEU A 152 -3.67 14.19 -15.46
C LEU A 152 -2.37 15.00 -15.41
N PHE A 153 -1.22 14.32 -15.35
CA PHE A 153 0.09 14.97 -15.20
C PHE A 153 0.86 15.10 -16.51
N GLY A 154 0.30 14.64 -17.63
CA GLY A 154 0.94 14.75 -18.96
C GLY A 154 2.15 13.82 -19.14
N ILE A 155 2.23 12.74 -18.39
CA ILE A 155 3.33 11.77 -18.46
C ILE A 155 3.17 10.92 -19.73
N ARG A 156 4.19 10.91 -20.58
CA ARG A 156 4.17 10.23 -21.90
C ARG A 156 5.01 8.95 -21.94
N GLY A 157 5.76 8.67 -20.89
CA GLY A 157 6.49 7.42 -20.77
C GLY A 157 5.59 6.22 -20.55
N ILE A 158 6.17 5.08 -20.24
CA ILE A 158 5.42 3.84 -20.06
C ILE A 158 4.46 3.97 -18.87
N ALA A 159 3.19 3.59 -19.06
CA ALA A 159 2.18 3.56 -18.00
C ALA A 159 1.41 2.23 -18.06
N TYR A 160 1.43 1.46 -16.96
CA TYR A 160 0.62 0.23 -16.81
C TYR A 160 0.39 -0.09 -15.33
N ASN A 161 -0.50 -1.04 -15.05
CA ASN A 161 -0.73 -1.53 -13.71
C ASN A 161 -0.09 -2.90 -13.47
N ILE A 162 0.19 -3.20 -12.22
CA ILE A 162 0.58 -4.53 -11.75
C ILE A 162 -0.51 -5.03 -10.81
N ALA A 163 -0.98 -6.26 -11.07
CA ALA A 163 -1.97 -6.94 -10.25
C ALA A 163 -1.36 -8.21 -9.66
N SER A 164 -1.00 -8.13 -8.38
CA SER A 164 -0.51 -9.24 -7.56
C SER A 164 -1.17 -9.23 -6.17
N ALA A 165 -2.48 -9.04 -6.19
CA ALA A 165 -3.33 -8.94 -5.00
C ALA A 165 -2.75 -7.95 -3.96
N CYS A 166 -2.55 -8.38 -2.70
CA CYS A 166 -2.07 -7.52 -1.62
C CYS A 166 -0.62 -7.02 -1.81
N ALA A 167 0.18 -7.64 -2.68
CA ALA A 167 1.55 -7.23 -2.98
C ALA A 167 1.68 -6.28 -4.18
N SER A 168 0.57 -5.88 -4.82
CA SER A 168 0.59 -5.11 -6.08
C SER A 168 1.44 -3.85 -6.00
N SER A 169 1.25 -3.00 -5.02
CA SER A 169 2.01 -1.75 -4.88
C SER A 169 3.48 -1.98 -4.47
N ALA A 170 3.78 -3.01 -3.72
CA ALA A 170 5.17 -3.38 -3.43
C ALA A 170 5.90 -3.82 -4.71
N HIS A 171 5.24 -4.59 -5.58
CA HIS A 171 5.79 -4.96 -6.87
C HIS A 171 5.95 -3.75 -7.82
N THR A 172 5.06 -2.74 -7.78
CA THR A 172 5.25 -1.53 -8.59
C THR A 172 6.47 -0.73 -8.15
N ILE A 173 6.72 -0.64 -6.84
CA ILE A 173 7.93 0.00 -6.29
C ILE A 173 9.18 -0.78 -6.72
N THR A 174 9.15 -2.11 -6.63
CA THR A 174 10.23 -3.00 -7.10
C THR A 174 10.54 -2.76 -8.58
N GLU A 175 9.52 -2.79 -9.43
CA GLU A 175 9.69 -2.63 -10.88
C GLU A 175 10.15 -1.22 -11.25
N GLY A 176 9.61 -0.18 -10.60
CA GLY A 176 10.07 1.20 -10.77
C GLY A 176 11.55 1.37 -10.42
N MET A 177 11.98 0.78 -9.31
CA MET A 177 13.38 0.74 -8.91
C MET A 177 14.24 0.02 -9.98
N HIS A 178 13.80 -1.12 -10.49
CA HIS A 178 14.53 -1.87 -11.53
C HIS A 178 14.61 -1.08 -12.84
N MET A 179 13.54 -0.41 -13.27
CA MET A 179 13.57 0.43 -14.47
C MET A 179 14.57 1.58 -14.35
N ILE A 180 14.64 2.23 -13.19
CA ILE A 180 15.61 3.30 -12.92
C ILE A 180 17.03 2.72 -12.89
N ARG A 181 17.27 1.62 -12.17
CA ARG A 181 18.59 0.96 -12.11
C ARG A 181 19.09 0.50 -13.48
N ALA A 182 18.19 0.09 -14.35
CA ALA A 182 18.47 -0.32 -15.74
C ALA A 182 18.61 0.88 -16.71
N GLY A 183 18.46 2.13 -16.24
CA GLY A 183 18.52 3.33 -17.07
C GLY A 183 17.36 3.49 -18.06
N ARG A 184 16.25 2.76 -17.87
CA ARG A 184 15.05 2.81 -18.71
C ARG A 184 14.14 3.99 -18.34
N ALA A 185 14.24 4.49 -17.11
CA ALA A 185 13.53 5.65 -16.61
C ALA A 185 14.46 6.50 -15.73
N ASP A 186 14.22 7.79 -15.66
CA ASP A 186 14.86 8.69 -14.69
C ASP A 186 13.97 8.93 -13.48
N VAL A 187 12.65 8.90 -13.71
CA VAL A 187 11.60 9.07 -12.71
C VAL A 187 10.60 7.92 -12.81
N ALA A 188 10.14 7.42 -11.67
CA ALA A 188 9.04 6.47 -11.60
C ALA A 188 7.99 6.93 -10.59
N VAL A 189 6.76 7.11 -11.06
CA VAL A 189 5.58 7.31 -10.21
C VAL A 189 5.01 5.93 -9.93
N VAL A 190 5.18 5.47 -8.70
CA VAL A 190 4.86 4.11 -8.30
C VAL A 190 3.97 4.10 -7.06
N GLY A 191 3.19 3.07 -6.88
CA GLY A 191 2.30 2.96 -5.74
C GLY A 191 1.14 2.05 -6.02
N GLY A 192 0.04 2.24 -5.33
CA GLY A 192 -1.19 1.49 -5.57
C GLY A 192 -2.37 2.06 -4.81
N GLY A 193 -3.56 1.60 -5.18
CA GLY A 193 -4.79 2.03 -4.53
C GLY A 193 -5.95 1.09 -4.81
N GLU A 194 -6.89 1.08 -3.89
CA GLU A 194 -8.10 0.28 -3.97
C GLU A 194 -9.31 1.02 -3.38
N ALA A 195 -10.48 0.72 -3.92
CA ALA A 195 -11.78 1.14 -3.40
C ALA A 195 -12.76 -0.04 -3.42
N THR A 196 -12.41 -1.10 -2.68
CA THR A 196 -13.09 -2.40 -2.74
C THR A 196 -14.12 -2.62 -1.64
N ILE A 197 -14.51 -1.58 -0.89
CA ILE A 197 -15.58 -1.68 0.08
C ILE A 197 -16.94 -1.61 -0.65
N THR A 198 -17.27 -2.71 -1.33
CA THR A 198 -18.50 -2.92 -2.09
C THR A 198 -19.27 -4.11 -1.51
N TYR A 199 -20.57 -4.21 -1.81
CA TYR A 199 -21.40 -5.31 -1.33
C TYR A 199 -20.90 -6.69 -1.78
N GLY A 200 -20.56 -6.79 -3.07
CA GLY A 200 -20.05 -8.04 -3.64
C GLY A 200 -18.71 -8.47 -3.03
N ALA A 201 -17.77 -7.54 -2.91
CA ALA A 201 -16.47 -7.81 -2.27
C ALA A 201 -16.62 -8.14 -0.79
N TRP A 202 -17.49 -7.42 -0.07
CA TRP A 202 -17.80 -7.70 1.34
C TRP A 202 -18.28 -9.12 1.56
N LEU A 203 -19.26 -9.58 0.76
CA LEU A 203 -19.76 -10.95 0.83
C LEU A 203 -18.68 -11.98 0.46
N GLY A 204 -17.84 -11.68 -0.56
CA GLY A 204 -16.73 -12.53 -0.96
C GLY A 204 -15.74 -12.74 0.18
N TRP A 205 -15.28 -11.67 0.81
CA TRP A 205 -14.34 -11.73 1.94
C TRP A 205 -14.96 -12.42 3.18
N LYS A 206 -16.25 -12.18 3.43
CA LYS A 206 -16.97 -12.89 4.48
C LYS A 206 -17.05 -14.40 4.21
N ALA A 207 -17.24 -14.80 2.95
CA ALA A 207 -17.25 -16.21 2.55
C ALA A 207 -15.88 -16.90 2.74
N VAL A 208 -14.78 -16.18 2.52
CA VAL A 208 -13.40 -16.64 2.80
C VAL A 208 -13.13 -16.76 4.30
N ARG A 209 -13.95 -16.16 5.16
CA ARG A 209 -13.78 -16.11 6.63
C ARG A 209 -12.47 -15.45 7.06
N ALA A 210 -12.03 -14.44 6.30
CA ALA A 210 -10.78 -13.72 6.55
C ALA A 210 -11.01 -12.36 7.24
N MET A 211 -12.28 -11.99 7.50
CA MET A 211 -12.64 -10.69 8.09
C MET A 211 -12.91 -10.82 9.58
N SER A 212 -12.32 -9.90 10.35
CA SER A 212 -12.68 -9.70 11.76
C SER A 212 -14.02 -8.97 11.88
N PRO A 213 -14.91 -9.39 12.77
CA PRO A 213 -16.15 -8.68 13.06
C PRO A 213 -15.94 -7.43 13.93
N THR A 214 -14.74 -7.19 14.45
CA THR A 214 -14.47 -6.14 15.45
C THR A 214 -13.28 -5.25 15.11
N ALA A 215 -12.07 -5.82 14.95
CA ALA A 215 -10.84 -5.05 14.74
C ALA A 215 -9.71 -5.91 14.16
N CYS A 216 -8.79 -5.31 13.45
CA CYS A 216 -7.54 -5.94 13.03
C CYS A 216 -6.56 -5.98 14.22
N ARG A 217 -6.07 -7.19 14.58
CA ARG A 217 -5.19 -7.46 15.73
C ARG A 217 -3.93 -8.22 15.31
N PRO A 218 -3.00 -7.58 14.62
CA PRO A 218 -1.80 -8.27 14.14
C PRO A 218 -1.01 -8.90 15.30
N PHE A 219 -0.59 -10.17 15.11
CA PHE A 219 0.25 -10.96 16.01
C PHE A 219 -0.30 -11.14 17.44
N SER A 220 -1.55 -10.78 17.68
CA SER A 220 -2.17 -10.87 19.02
C SER A 220 -2.87 -12.19 19.20
N ILE A 221 -2.88 -12.67 20.45
CA ILE A 221 -3.85 -13.70 20.84
C ILE A 221 -5.27 -13.20 20.54
N GLY A 222 -6.17 -14.11 20.09
CA GLY A 222 -7.54 -13.75 19.76
C GLY A 222 -7.69 -12.91 18.49
N ARG A 223 -6.67 -12.86 17.62
CA ARG A 223 -6.82 -12.34 16.26
C ARG A 223 -7.79 -13.24 15.49
N ASP A 224 -8.68 -12.65 14.72
CA ASP A 224 -9.79 -13.36 14.09
C ASP A 224 -10.04 -12.90 12.63
N GLY A 225 -9.14 -12.09 12.09
CA GLY A 225 -9.22 -11.66 10.70
C GLY A 225 -8.76 -10.22 10.47
N MET A 226 -8.75 -9.85 9.20
CA MET A 226 -8.44 -8.48 8.77
C MET A 226 -9.69 -7.59 8.83
N VAL A 227 -9.44 -6.28 8.77
CA VAL A 227 -10.48 -5.28 8.51
C VAL A 227 -10.24 -4.67 7.14
N LEU A 228 -11.29 -4.53 6.32
CA LEU A 228 -11.17 -3.93 5.00
C LEU A 228 -10.79 -2.45 5.12
N GLY A 229 -9.88 -2.02 4.26
CA GLY A 229 -9.50 -0.63 4.09
C GLY A 229 -9.59 -0.20 2.63
N GLU A 230 -9.72 1.09 2.39
CA GLU A 230 -9.62 1.69 1.06
C GLU A 230 -8.71 2.92 1.09
N GLY A 231 -8.18 3.28 -0.07
CA GLY A 231 -7.27 4.41 -0.22
C GLY A 231 -6.21 4.18 -1.27
N ALA A 232 -5.21 5.03 -1.29
CA ALA A 232 -4.07 4.95 -2.20
C ALA A 232 -2.81 5.51 -1.55
N ALA A 233 -1.66 5.03 -2.01
CA ALA A 233 -0.36 5.60 -1.67
C ALA A 233 0.54 5.62 -2.90
N THR A 234 1.30 6.70 -3.07
CA THR A 234 2.16 6.95 -4.22
C THR A 234 3.53 7.42 -3.75
N LEU A 235 4.57 6.92 -4.41
CA LEU A 235 5.94 7.40 -4.27
C LEU A 235 6.44 7.90 -5.62
N VAL A 236 7.26 8.94 -5.58
CA VAL A 236 8.10 9.36 -6.70
C VAL A 236 9.50 8.85 -6.43
N LEU A 237 9.98 7.97 -7.30
CA LEU A 237 11.34 7.45 -7.29
C LEU A 237 12.15 8.12 -8.38
N GLU A 238 13.43 8.40 -8.08
CA GLU A 238 14.37 8.96 -9.05
C GLU A 238 15.74 8.28 -8.94
N SER A 239 16.51 8.29 -10.03
CA SER A 239 17.93 8.04 -9.86
C SER A 239 18.55 9.15 -9.01
N GLU A 240 19.45 8.83 -8.10
CA GLU A 240 20.10 9.84 -7.23
C GLU A 240 20.77 10.95 -8.05
N ALA A 241 21.36 10.60 -9.20
CA ALA A 241 22.00 11.57 -10.09
C ALA A 241 20.98 12.57 -10.65
N HIS A 242 19.79 12.09 -11.09
CA HIS A 242 18.72 12.95 -11.60
C HIS A 242 18.17 13.85 -10.48
N ALA A 243 17.86 13.28 -9.32
CA ALA A 243 17.36 14.03 -8.16
C ALA A 243 18.32 15.16 -7.75
N LYS A 244 19.63 14.86 -7.64
CA LYS A 244 20.66 15.85 -7.31
C LYS A 244 20.81 16.92 -8.39
N ALA A 245 20.78 16.53 -9.68
CA ALA A 245 20.95 17.47 -10.79
C ALA A 245 19.84 18.54 -10.85
N ARG A 246 18.62 18.20 -10.41
CA ARG A 246 17.50 19.15 -10.32
C ARG A 246 17.30 19.78 -8.93
N GLY A 247 18.15 19.46 -7.95
CA GLY A 247 18.07 20.00 -6.59
C GLY A 247 16.89 19.46 -5.76
N ALA A 248 16.45 18.22 -6.03
CA ALA A 248 15.36 17.61 -5.29
C ALA A 248 15.74 17.29 -3.84
N THR A 249 14.79 17.40 -2.93
CA THR A 249 14.92 16.87 -1.57
C THR A 249 14.81 15.35 -1.60
N ILE A 250 15.82 14.66 -1.07
CA ILE A 250 15.81 13.20 -0.95
C ILE A 250 15.20 12.81 0.40
N LEU A 251 14.16 12.01 0.37
CA LEU A 251 13.36 11.59 1.53
C LEU A 251 13.75 10.19 2.04
N GLY A 252 14.48 9.42 1.28
CA GLY A 252 14.88 8.05 1.61
C GLY A 252 15.50 7.37 0.39
N GLU A 253 16.07 6.18 0.60
CA GLU A 253 16.60 5.33 -0.47
C GLU A 253 15.82 4.02 -0.55
N VAL A 254 15.32 3.66 -1.72
CA VAL A 254 14.86 2.29 -2.00
C VAL A 254 16.09 1.47 -2.33
N SER A 255 16.61 0.77 -1.32
CA SER A 255 17.93 0.14 -1.41
C SER A 255 17.89 -1.28 -1.93
N GLY A 256 16.76 -1.99 -1.80
CA GLY A 256 16.64 -3.35 -2.30
C GLY A 256 15.20 -3.85 -2.34
N ALA A 257 15.01 -4.89 -3.12
CA ALA A 257 13.74 -5.61 -3.23
C ALA A 257 13.97 -7.10 -3.42
N GLY A 258 13.00 -7.91 -2.98
CA GLY A 258 12.98 -9.34 -3.19
C GLY A 258 11.56 -9.84 -3.44
N GLY A 259 11.43 -10.80 -4.32
CA GLY A 259 10.14 -11.40 -4.66
C GLY A 259 10.23 -12.91 -4.76
N SER A 260 9.12 -13.59 -4.49
CA SER A 260 8.99 -15.03 -4.64
C SER A 260 7.54 -15.44 -4.89
N SER A 261 7.34 -16.69 -5.25
CA SER A 261 6.02 -17.31 -5.28
C SER A 261 6.05 -18.60 -4.48
N ASP A 262 5.03 -18.84 -3.65
CA ASP A 262 4.93 -20.05 -2.84
C ASP A 262 4.67 -21.30 -3.70
N ALA A 263 3.98 -21.14 -4.83
CA ALA A 263 3.60 -22.22 -5.73
C ALA A 263 2.88 -23.39 -5.01
N PHE A 264 2.08 -23.09 -4.00
CA PHE A 264 1.47 -24.08 -3.12
C PHE A 264 -0.06 -24.04 -3.14
N HIS A 265 -0.68 -23.00 -2.63
CA HIS A 265 -2.13 -22.91 -2.51
C HIS A 265 -2.62 -21.47 -2.68
N ILE A 266 -3.85 -21.31 -3.20
CA ILE A 266 -4.38 -19.97 -3.53
C ILE A 266 -4.60 -19.08 -2.29
N THR A 267 -4.91 -19.67 -1.12
CA THR A 267 -5.20 -18.90 0.10
C THR A 267 -4.37 -19.30 1.33
N GLN A 268 -3.55 -20.35 1.24
CA GLN A 268 -2.72 -20.80 2.36
C GLN A 268 -1.26 -20.35 2.12
N PRO A 269 -0.72 -19.47 2.98
CA PRO A 269 0.65 -19.00 2.84
C PRO A 269 1.67 -20.08 3.20
N GLN A 270 2.85 -20.00 2.59
CA GLN A 270 4.01 -20.82 2.92
C GLN A 270 5.17 -19.95 3.44
N GLY A 271 5.76 -20.36 4.56
CA GLY A 271 6.88 -19.64 5.17
C GLY A 271 8.10 -19.55 4.27
N GLU A 272 8.41 -20.61 3.51
CA GLU A 272 9.59 -20.68 2.63
C GLU A 272 9.61 -19.55 1.57
N GLY A 273 8.46 -19.22 0.96
CA GLY A 273 8.36 -18.13 0.02
C GLY A 273 8.64 -16.77 0.67
N ALA A 274 8.06 -16.52 1.84
CA ALA A 274 8.29 -15.31 2.61
C ALA A 274 9.76 -15.17 3.03
N VAL A 275 10.39 -16.25 3.53
CA VAL A 275 11.83 -16.32 3.88
C VAL A 275 12.67 -15.94 2.68
N LYS A 276 12.42 -16.59 1.53
CA LYS A 276 13.18 -16.33 0.30
C LYS A 276 13.06 -14.88 -0.17
N ALA A 277 11.86 -14.31 -0.15
CA ALA A 277 11.64 -12.91 -0.55
C ALA A 277 12.40 -11.94 0.37
N MET A 278 12.37 -12.16 1.70
CA MET A 278 13.14 -11.36 2.66
C MET A 278 14.64 -11.49 2.45
N GLN A 279 15.17 -12.69 2.28
CA GLN A 279 16.60 -12.93 2.03
C GLN A 279 17.08 -12.23 0.75
N LEU A 280 16.32 -12.32 -0.34
CA LEU A 280 16.64 -11.65 -1.60
C LEU A 280 16.63 -10.12 -1.45
N ALA A 281 15.64 -9.56 -0.72
CA ALA A 281 15.56 -8.13 -0.48
C ALA A 281 16.73 -7.60 0.35
N LEU A 282 17.11 -8.31 1.42
CA LEU A 282 18.27 -7.99 2.26
C LEU A 282 19.57 -8.07 1.46
N GLN A 283 19.72 -9.10 0.64
CA GLN A 283 20.87 -9.28 -0.24
C GLN A 283 20.99 -8.13 -1.25
N ASP A 284 19.88 -7.79 -1.96
CA ASP A 284 19.87 -6.70 -2.94
C ASP A 284 20.18 -5.35 -2.28
N ALA A 285 19.69 -5.14 -1.06
CA ALA A 285 19.96 -3.95 -0.28
C ALA A 285 21.38 -3.89 0.32
N GLY A 286 22.11 -5.00 0.35
CA GLY A 286 23.37 -5.10 1.08
C GLY A 286 23.19 -4.85 2.58
N VAL A 287 22.11 -5.39 3.17
CA VAL A 287 21.82 -5.34 4.61
C VAL A 287 22.02 -6.73 5.21
N SER A 288 22.90 -6.82 6.20
CA SER A 288 23.13 -8.08 6.93
C SER A 288 21.93 -8.41 7.81
N VAL A 289 21.63 -9.68 8.00
CA VAL A 289 20.62 -10.15 8.97
C VAL A 289 20.95 -9.75 10.42
N ASP A 290 22.23 -9.47 10.73
CA ASP A 290 22.68 -8.99 12.04
C ASP A 290 22.46 -7.48 12.23
N THR A 291 22.19 -6.73 11.17
CA THR A 291 21.88 -5.31 11.24
C THR A 291 20.50 -5.12 11.85
N PRO A 292 20.38 -4.38 12.96
CA PRO A 292 19.06 -4.07 13.51
C PRO A 292 18.20 -3.29 12.51
N VAL A 293 16.97 -3.74 12.28
CA VAL A 293 16.04 -3.12 11.32
C VAL A 293 14.65 -2.93 11.93
N LEU A 294 13.93 -1.95 11.42
CA LEU A 294 12.49 -1.90 11.59
C LEU A 294 11.83 -2.84 10.58
N VAL A 295 10.92 -3.69 11.03
CA VAL A 295 10.11 -4.53 10.14
C VAL A 295 8.71 -3.92 10.07
N SER A 296 8.29 -3.49 8.88
CA SER A 296 6.91 -3.16 8.57
C SER A 296 6.25 -4.43 8.05
N ALA A 297 5.57 -5.13 8.94
CA ALA A 297 5.02 -6.44 8.66
C ALA A 297 3.78 -6.37 7.76
N HIS A 298 3.53 -7.44 7.02
CA HIS A 298 2.25 -7.62 6.34
C HIS A 298 1.10 -7.65 7.35
N GLY A 299 1.21 -8.40 8.44
CA GLY A 299 0.41 -8.28 9.66
C GLY A 299 -1.07 -8.05 9.44
N THR A 300 -1.78 -9.01 8.85
CA THR A 300 -3.20 -8.87 8.51
C THR A 300 -4.16 -9.05 9.67
N GLY A 301 -3.69 -9.59 10.80
CA GLY A 301 -4.53 -9.99 11.92
C GLY A 301 -5.27 -11.32 11.66
N THR A 302 -4.89 -12.07 10.63
CA THR A 302 -5.43 -13.42 10.38
C THR A 302 -4.56 -14.47 11.05
N GLU A 303 -5.16 -15.57 11.51
CA GLU A 303 -4.43 -16.64 12.20
C GLU A 303 -3.27 -17.18 11.36
N MET A 304 -3.53 -17.48 10.09
CA MET A 304 -2.54 -18.13 9.22
C MET A 304 -1.41 -17.20 8.80
N ASN A 305 -1.72 -15.97 8.35
CA ASN A 305 -0.68 -15.08 7.88
C ASN A 305 0.28 -14.71 9.01
N ASP A 306 -0.24 -14.27 10.15
CA ASP A 306 0.60 -13.71 11.22
C ASP A 306 1.51 -14.78 11.83
N LYS A 307 1.00 -16.03 11.98
CA LYS A 307 1.81 -17.17 12.37
C LYS A 307 2.91 -17.47 11.34
N THR A 308 2.56 -17.51 10.06
CA THR A 308 3.52 -17.80 8.98
C THR A 308 4.58 -16.71 8.88
N GLU A 309 4.18 -15.44 8.97
CA GLU A 309 5.10 -14.30 8.92
C GLU A 309 6.03 -14.26 10.13
N ALA A 310 5.52 -14.49 11.34
CA ALA A 310 6.35 -14.57 12.55
C ALA A 310 7.38 -15.70 12.47
N GLY A 311 6.97 -16.88 11.97
CA GLY A 311 7.87 -18.00 11.72
C GLY A 311 8.96 -17.66 10.70
N ALA A 312 8.57 -17.02 9.59
CA ALA A 312 9.51 -16.60 8.55
C ALA A 312 10.52 -15.53 9.04
N LEU A 313 10.07 -14.56 9.85
CA LEU A 313 10.94 -13.56 10.49
C LEU A 313 11.96 -14.23 11.40
N ASN A 314 11.53 -15.16 12.25
CA ASN A 314 12.42 -15.89 13.15
C ASN A 314 13.41 -16.78 12.38
N GLU A 315 13.01 -17.36 11.26
CA GLU A 315 13.91 -18.15 10.39
C GLU A 315 14.97 -17.27 9.73
N VAL A 316 14.60 -16.10 9.19
CA VAL A 316 15.53 -15.18 8.51
C VAL A 316 16.54 -14.57 9.47
N TYR A 317 16.08 -14.09 10.62
CA TYR A 317 16.91 -13.32 11.55
C TYR A 317 17.52 -14.17 12.69
N GLY A 318 16.95 -15.33 12.99
CA GLY A 318 17.40 -16.18 14.09
C GLY A 318 17.52 -15.40 15.41
N SER A 319 18.66 -15.53 16.09
CA SER A 319 18.91 -14.78 17.35
C SER A 319 18.96 -13.25 17.17
N ALA A 320 19.19 -12.75 15.96
CA ALA A 320 19.19 -11.32 15.67
C ALA A 320 17.77 -10.72 15.67
N MET A 321 16.70 -11.55 15.61
CA MET A 321 15.32 -11.07 15.68
C MET A 321 15.05 -10.22 16.91
N ALA A 322 15.67 -10.54 18.04
CA ALA A 322 15.55 -9.79 19.30
C ALA A 322 16.06 -8.34 19.21
N LYS A 323 16.84 -7.97 18.18
CA LYS A 323 17.34 -6.60 17.95
C LYS A 323 16.42 -5.78 17.04
N ASN A 324 15.46 -6.41 16.39
CA ASN A 324 14.52 -5.80 15.46
C ASN A 324 13.26 -5.34 16.20
N LEU A 325 12.47 -4.50 15.57
CA LEU A 325 11.14 -4.11 16.05
C LEU A 325 10.14 -4.27 14.90
N VAL A 326 9.00 -4.86 15.20
CA VAL A 326 7.92 -5.10 14.22
C VAL A 326 6.80 -4.11 14.43
N ILE A 327 6.42 -3.39 13.37
CA ILE A 327 5.19 -2.60 13.28
C ILE A 327 4.21 -3.28 12.33
N ALA A 328 2.91 -3.11 12.57
CA ALA A 328 1.84 -3.63 11.71
C ALA A 328 0.69 -2.62 11.65
N THR A 329 0.81 -1.70 10.71
CA THR A 329 -0.03 -0.49 10.65
C THR A 329 -1.44 -0.76 10.12
N LYS A 330 -1.71 -1.96 9.54
CA LYS A 330 -3.07 -2.40 9.20
C LYS A 330 -4.02 -2.40 10.39
N SER A 331 -3.50 -2.50 11.61
CA SER A 331 -4.29 -2.33 12.83
C SER A 331 -5.02 -0.98 12.91
N GLY A 332 -4.47 0.05 12.25
CA GLY A 332 -5.03 1.40 12.20
C GLY A 332 -5.76 1.72 10.89
N HIS A 333 -5.16 1.41 9.73
CA HIS A 333 -5.72 1.79 8.42
C HIS A 333 -6.49 0.67 7.70
N GLY A 334 -6.62 -0.52 8.32
CA GLY A 334 -7.22 -1.66 7.64
C GLY A 334 -6.35 -2.19 6.49
N HIS A 335 -6.88 -3.13 5.73
CA HIS A 335 -6.17 -3.71 4.59
C HIS A 335 -6.59 -3.04 3.27
N LEU A 336 -5.69 -2.24 2.68
CA LEU A 336 -5.92 -1.52 1.41
C LEU A 336 -5.63 -2.40 0.18
N PHE A 337 -5.50 -3.71 0.32
CA PHE A 337 -5.22 -4.65 -0.78
C PHE A 337 -4.06 -4.18 -1.68
N GLY A 338 -4.35 -3.86 -2.94
CA GLY A 338 -3.34 -3.41 -3.90
C GLY A 338 -2.57 -2.15 -3.48
N GLY A 339 -3.15 -1.30 -2.65
CA GLY A 339 -2.50 -0.09 -2.13
C GLY A 339 -1.72 -0.27 -0.83
N ALA A 340 -1.91 -1.40 -0.11
CA ALA A 340 -1.39 -1.58 1.23
C ALA A 340 0.14 -1.48 1.32
N GLY A 341 0.86 -2.18 0.46
CA GLY A 341 2.33 -2.22 0.51
C GLY A 341 2.99 -0.86 0.34
N ALA A 342 2.44 0.03 -0.50
CA ALA A 342 2.97 1.38 -0.67
C ALA A 342 2.73 2.26 0.56
N LEU A 343 1.53 2.20 1.16
CA LEU A 343 1.23 2.94 2.38
C LEU A 343 2.13 2.50 3.54
N GLU A 344 2.27 1.19 3.73
CA GLU A 344 3.11 0.59 4.77
C GLU A 344 4.58 0.91 4.58
N PHE A 345 5.05 0.92 3.32
CA PHE A 345 6.41 1.32 2.99
C PHE A 345 6.65 2.79 3.29
N ILE A 346 5.72 3.71 2.93
CA ILE A 346 5.80 5.14 3.30
C ILE A 346 5.89 5.30 4.82
N LEU A 347 5.01 4.64 5.58
CA LEU A 347 5.02 4.72 7.05
C LEU A 347 6.32 4.17 7.64
N GLY A 348 6.85 3.07 7.09
CA GLY A 348 8.13 2.51 7.47
C GLY A 348 9.33 3.43 7.19
N VAL A 349 9.36 4.06 6.01
CA VAL A 349 10.39 5.06 5.66
C VAL A 349 10.32 6.26 6.60
N LEU A 350 9.14 6.80 6.87
CA LEU A 350 8.96 7.90 7.80
C LEU A 350 9.39 7.52 9.22
N ALA A 351 9.13 6.28 9.63
CA ALA A 351 9.51 5.80 10.96
C ALA A 351 11.03 5.83 11.16
N ILE A 352 11.81 5.32 10.21
CA ILE A 352 13.28 5.34 10.31
C ILE A 352 13.87 6.75 10.11
N GLN A 353 13.22 7.60 9.31
CA GLN A 353 13.66 8.99 9.10
C GLN A 353 13.41 9.85 10.34
N ARG A 354 12.26 9.68 10.99
CA ARG A 354 11.83 10.50 12.15
C ARG A 354 12.23 9.89 13.49
N GLY A 355 12.78 8.68 13.50
CA GLY A 355 13.20 7.99 14.71
C GLY A 355 12.05 7.58 15.62
N ILE A 356 10.86 7.30 15.07
CA ILE A 356 9.65 6.95 15.80
C ILE A 356 8.93 5.79 15.12
N ALA A 357 8.66 4.70 15.84
CA ALA A 357 7.84 3.58 15.36
C ALA A 357 6.38 3.76 15.83
N PRO A 358 5.39 3.72 14.91
CA PRO A 358 3.98 3.73 15.30
C PRO A 358 3.59 2.43 16.04
N PRO A 359 2.65 2.48 17.00
CA PRO A 359 2.22 1.30 17.74
C PRO A 359 1.30 0.41 16.91
N ILE A 360 1.32 -0.89 17.21
CA ILE A 360 0.28 -1.84 16.81
C ILE A 360 -0.94 -1.62 17.70
N LEU A 361 -2.11 -1.47 17.08
CA LEU A 361 -3.36 -1.25 17.80
C LEU A 361 -4.10 -2.57 18.08
N ASN A 362 -5.06 -2.50 19.00
CA ASN A 362 -6.00 -3.57 19.32
C ASN A 362 -5.37 -4.86 19.88
N TYR A 363 -4.13 -4.80 20.36
CA TYR A 363 -3.41 -5.93 20.91
C TYR A 363 -4.02 -6.39 22.24
N LEU A 364 -4.35 -7.68 22.36
CA LEU A 364 -4.97 -8.28 23.54
C LEU A 364 -3.97 -9.01 24.44
N GLY A 365 -2.87 -9.50 23.87
CA GLY A 365 -1.85 -10.24 24.60
C GLY A 365 -0.96 -11.07 23.68
N PRO A 366 0.13 -11.66 24.24
CA PRO A 366 1.06 -12.47 23.46
C PRO A 366 0.42 -13.77 22.93
N ASP A 367 0.79 -14.12 21.71
CA ASP A 367 0.49 -15.41 21.12
C ASP A 367 1.81 -16.18 20.95
N PRO A 368 1.95 -17.40 21.53
CA PRO A 368 3.17 -18.20 21.40
C PRO A 368 3.56 -18.54 19.95
N GLU A 369 2.59 -18.53 19.02
CA GLU A 369 2.84 -18.77 17.60
C GLU A 369 3.33 -17.51 16.85
N CYS A 370 3.32 -16.35 17.51
CA CYS A 370 3.70 -15.05 16.94
C CYS A 370 4.77 -14.35 17.79
N ASP A 371 5.76 -15.11 18.27
CA ASP A 371 6.83 -14.59 19.15
C ASP A 371 7.85 -13.77 18.36
N VAL A 372 7.56 -12.46 18.22
CA VAL A 372 8.42 -11.45 17.59
C VAL A 372 8.34 -10.13 18.39
N PRO A 373 9.41 -9.29 18.42
CA PRO A 373 9.40 -8.01 19.12
C PRO A 373 8.42 -7.02 18.47
N LEU A 374 7.31 -6.71 19.11
CA LEU A 374 6.23 -5.86 18.60
C LEU A 374 6.30 -4.45 19.18
N ALA A 375 6.01 -3.43 18.36
CA ALA A 375 5.80 -2.06 18.80
C ALA A 375 4.41 -1.92 19.44
N LEU A 376 4.32 -1.96 20.77
CA LEU A 376 3.06 -2.00 21.50
C LEU A 376 2.81 -0.76 22.34
N GLY A 377 1.54 -0.46 22.58
CA GLY A 377 1.07 0.56 23.52
C GLY A 377 1.20 1.99 23.03
N LYS A 378 2.40 2.53 22.91
CA LYS A 378 2.68 3.89 22.43
C LYS A 378 3.73 3.87 21.33
N ALA A 379 3.79 4.94 20.55
CA ALA A 379 4.90 5.14 19.63
C ALA A 379 6.25 5.06 20.38
N ALA A 380 7.17 4.30 19.81
CA ALA A 380 8.49 4.04 20.39
C ALA A 380 9.57 4.85 19.67
N ALA A 381 10.49 5.45 20.43
CA ALA A 381 11.71 6.02 19.86
C ALA A 381 12.60 4.90 19.32
N ILE A 382 13.10 5.04 18.11
CA ILE A 382 13.93 4.06 17.41
C ILE A 382 15.12 4.72 16.74
N ASP A 383 16.18 3.91 16.54
CA ASP A 383 17.34 4.32 15.75
C ASP A 383 17.78 3.16 14.84
N TYR A 384 16.94 2.86 13.85
CA TYR A 384 17.24 1.83 12.86
C TYR A 384 17.74 2.45 11.55
N PRO A 385 18.81 1.89 10.95
CA PRO A 385 19.35 2.38 9.68
C PRO A 385 18.49 2.02 8.46
N ALA A 386 17.62 1.02 8.62
CA ALA A 386 16.79 0.51 7.53
C ALA A 386 15.43 0.01 8.02
N VAL A 387 14.48 -0.03 7.09
CA VAL A 387 13.19 -0.70 7.24
C VAL A 387 13.06 -1.80 6.19
N VAL A 388 12.54 -2.96 6.61
CA VAL A 388 12.14 -4.08 5.76
C VAL A 388 10.62 -4.14 5.76
N SER A 389 10.00 -3.97 4.60
CA SER A 389 8.54 -3.92 4.43
C SER A 389 8.05 -5.15 3.68
N ASN A 390 7.22 -5.95 4.33
CA ASN A 390 6.69 -7.21 3.83
C ASN A 390 5.31 -7.05 3.22
N SER A 391 5.09 -7.68 2.07
CA SER A 391 3.78 -7.80 1.43
C SER A 391 3.57 -9.23 0.94
N PHE A 392 2.73 -9.99 1.64
CA PHE A 392 2.43 -11.39 1.34
C PHE A 392 0.98 -11.52 0.89
N ALA A 393 0.77 -12.02 -0.32
CA ALA A 393 -0.54 -11.97 -0.96
C ALA A 393 -1.13 -13.36 -1.20
N PHE A 394 -2.45 -13.43 -1.28
CA PHE A 394 -3.13 -14.61 -1.82
C PHE A 394 -2.55 -14.98 -3.19
N GLY A 395 -2.50 -16.29 -3.48
CA GLY A 395 -1.76 -16.84 -4.60
C GLY A 395 -0.29 -17.11 -4.28
N GLY A 396 0.16 -16.81 -3.04
CA GLY A 396 1.55 -16.98 -2.62
C GLY A 396 2.50 -15.98 -3.29
N LEU A 397 2.03 -14.79 -3.62
CA LEU A 397 2.83 -13.74 -4.27
C LEU A 397 3.47 -12.87 -3.20
N ASN A 398 4.77 -13.01 -2.99
CA ASN A 398 5.53 -12.33 -1.95
C ASN A 398 6.39 -11.21 -2.54
N SER A 399 6.36 -10.04 -1.91
CA SER A 399 7.22 -8.89 -2.23
C SER A 399 7.74 -8.26 -0.95
N VAL A 400 9.03 -8.04 -0.89
CA VAL A 400 9.70 -7.41 0.25
C VAL A 400 10.55 -6.25 -0.26
N LEU A 401 10.41 -5.10 0.37
CA LEU A 401 11.14 -3.88 0.06
C LEU A 401 12.06 -3.51 1.21
N VAL A 402 13.22 -2.97 0.89
CA VAL A 402 14.15 -2.40 1.89
C VAL A 402 14.41 -0.95 1.56
N ALA A 403 14.18 -0.07 2.54
CA ALA A 403 14.61 1.31 2.48
C ALA A 403 15.70 1.59 3.52
N LYS A 404 16.61 2.52 3.18
CA LYS A 404 17.63 3.04 4.09
C LYS A 404 17.37 4.52 4.40
N ARG A 405 17.75 4.89 5.61
CA ARG A 405 17.80 6.29 6.01
C ARG A 405 18.88 7.04 5.21
N VAL A 406 18.63 8.28 4.82
CA VAL A 406 19.55 9.18 4.09
C VAL A 406 20.01 10.32 4.98
#